data_1bd1efe4bd6b07063773c23448875469
#
_entry.id   1bd1efe4bd6b07063773c23448875469
#
_cell.length_a   1.000
_cell.length_b   1.000
_cell.length_c   1.000
_cell.angle_alpha   90.00
_cell.angle_beta   90.00
_cell.angle_gamma   90.00
#
_symmetry.space_group_name_H-M   'P 1'
#
loop_
_entity.id
_entity.type
_entity.pdbx_description
1 polymer ?
#
loop_
_entity_poly.entity_id
_entity_poly.type
_entity_poly.pdbx_seq_one_letter_code
_entity_poly.pdbx_strand_id
1 'polypeptide(L)'
;EGADQRIFIGSGDLLNRNTRRRVEAFIECVTPETREGVLAILDALRADREKSWTMQPDGSYSRAETVPGTASHDTLYEYFGEKTVEPLPPEKKHGWLWRLFHPNKKKLHGNEA
;
A
#
# COMPACT_ATOMS: atom_id res chain seq x y z
N GLU A 1 8.00 -8.56 -17.45
CA GLU A 1 9.02 -7.56 -17.88
C GLU A 1 8.78 -7.23 -19.35
N GLY A 2 7.80 -6.38 -19.67
CA GLY A 2 7.51 -5.92 -21.01
C GLY A 2 7.02 -4.48 -20.99
N ALA A 3 7.03 -3.82 -22.16
CA ALA A 3 6.63 -2.43 -22.33
C ALA A 3 5.21 -2.11 -21.83
N ASP A 4 4.36 -3.13 -21.65
CA ASP A 4 2.95 -3.01 -21.25
C ASP A 4 2.68 -3.42 -19.80
N GLN A 5 3.69 -3.40 -18.91
CA GLN A 5 3.50 -3.72 -17.50
C GLN A 5 2.57 -2.70 -16.84
N ARG A 6 1.40 -3.15 -16.38
CA ARG A 6 0.45 -2.36 -15.60
C ARG A 6 0.48 -2.80 -14.15
N ILE A 7 0.45 -1.84 -13.24
CA ILE A 7 0.47 -2.06 -11.80
C ILE A 7 -0.82 -1.54 -11.20
N PHE A 8 -1.50 -2.40 -10.43
CA PHE A 8 -2.72 -2.06 -9.72
C PHE A 8 -2.52 -2.32 -8.23
N ILE A 9 -3.03 -1.43 -7.41
CA ILE A 9 -3.13 -1.60 -5.96
C ILE A 9 -4.60 -1.67 -5.56
N GLY A 10 -4.94 -2.48 -4.56
CA GLY A 10 -6.32 -2.64 -4.13
C GLY A 10 -6.42 -3.48 -2.86
N SER A 11 -7.62 -3.59 -2.32
CA SER A 11 -7.92 -4.34 -1.10
C SER A 11 -8.52 -5.73 -1.34
N GLY A 12 -8.61 -6.15 -2.61
CA GLY A 12 -9.25 -7.41 -2.97
C GLY A 12 -8.37 -8.63 -2.71
N ASP A 13 -8.88 -9.57 -1.92
CA ASP A 13 -8.27 -10.90 -1.74
C ASP A 13 -8.76 -11.87 -2.82
N LEU A 14 -8.00 -12.93 -3.10
CA LEU A 14 -8.42 -14.03 -3.99
C LEU A 14 -9.38 -15.01 -3.32
N LEU A 15 -10.29 -14.53 -2.48
CA LEU A 15 -11.28 -15.32 -1.79
C LEU A 15 -12.63 -15.27 -2.51
N ASN A 16 -13.42 -16.35 -2.40
CA ASN A 16 -14.76 -16.44 -3.00
C ASN A 16 -15.68 -15.27 -2.62
N ARG A 17 -15.58 -14.76 -1.39
CA ARG A 17 -16.37 -13.60 -0.94
C ARG A 17 -16.05 -12.34 -1.73
N ASN A 18 -14.78 -12.12 -2.07
CA ASN A 18 -14.32 -10.92 -2.79
C ASN A 18 -14.67 -11.02 -4.27
N THR A 19 -14.51 -12.20 -4.88
CA THR A 19 -14.74 -12.41 -6.31
C THR A 19 -16.22 -12.55 -6.69
N ARG A 20 -17.11 -12.91 -5.74
CA ARG A 20 -18.52 -13.22 -6.04
C ARG A 20 -19.55 -12.39 -5.26
N ARG A 21 -19.19 -11.79 -4.13
CA ARG A 21 -20.14 -11.18 -3.19
C ARG A 21 -19.78 -9.74 -2.77
N ARG A 22 -18.66 -9.20 -3.24
CA ARG A 22 -18.22 -7.85 -2.91
C ARG A 22 -17.88 -7.06 -4.18
N VAL A 23 -17.98 -5.76 -4.06
CA VAL A 23 -17.40 -4.82 -5.02
C VAL A 23 -16.05 -4.42 -4.46
N GLU A 24 -14.99 -4.71 -5.20
CA GLU A 24 -13.62 -4.36 -4.83
C GLU A 24 -13.11 -3.23 -5.74
N ALA A 25 -12.32 -2.34 -5.18
CA ALA A 25 -11.71 -1.25 -5.94
C ALA A 25 -10.22 -1.52 -6.17
N PHE A 26 -9.78 -1.31 -7.40
CA PHE A 26 -8.38 -1.35 -7.79
C PHE A 26 -8.01 -0.03 -8.44
N ILE A 27 -6.87 0.52 -8.05
CA ILE A 27 -6.35 1.78 -8.59
C ILE A 27 -5.10 1.46 -9.38
N GLU A 28 -5.04 1.94 -10.62
CA GLU A 28 -3.84 1.79 -11.43
C GLU A 28 -2.78 2.82 -11.03
N CYS A 29 -1.56 2.35 -10.82
CA CYS A 29 -0.40 3.20 -10.60
C CYS A 29 0.09 3.74 -11.95
N VAL A 30 -0.33 4.94 -12.31
CA VAL A 30 -0.05 5.52 -13.64
C VAL A 30 1.19 6.41 -13.67
N THR A 31 1.56 7.03 -12.55
CA THR A 31 2.74 7.89 -12.51
C THR A 31 4.03 7.10 -12.28
N PRO A 32 5.16 7.55 -12.82
CA PRO A 32 6.45 6.89 -12.60
C PRO A 32 6.76 6.69 -11.11
N GLU A 33 6.53 7.71 -10.28
CA GLU A 33 6.84 7.71 -8.85
C GLU A 33 6.03 6.66 -8.09
N THR A 34 4.73 6.51 -8.39
CA THR A 34 3.88 5.50 -7.75
C THR A 34 4.26 4.09 -8.19
N ARG A 35 4.60 3.91 -9.45
CA ARG A 35 5.07 2.63 -9.99
C ARG A 35 6.40 2.21 -9.36
N GLU A 36 7.37 3.14 -9.28
CA GLU A 36 8.67 2.92 -8.66
C GLU A 36 8.51 2.53 -7.19
N GLY A 37 7.66 3.22 -6.44
CA GLY A 37 7.39 2.89 -5.03
C GLY A 37 6.84 1.47 -4.85
N VAL A 38 5.89 1.03 -5.68
CA VAL A 38 5.35 -0.33 -5.61
C VAL A 38 6.39 -1.37 -6.02
N LEU A 39 7.19 -1.10 -7.04
CA LEU A 39 8.26 -2.00 -7.47
C LEU A 39 9.33 -2.13 -6.38
N ALA A 40 9.72 -1.04 -5.73
CA ALA A 40 10.67 -1.08 -4.62
C ALA A 40 10.16 -1.97 -3.46
N ILE A 41 8.85 -1.92 -3.14
CA ILE A 41 8.25 -2.82 -2.15
C ILE A 41 8.38 -4.28 -2.58
N LEU A 42 8.02 -4.60 -3.82
CA LEU A 42 8.09 -5.97 -4.33
C LEU A 42 9.52 -6.51 -4.37
N ASP A 43 10.46 -5.67 -4.76
CA ASP A 43 11.87 -6.05 -4.84
C ASP A 43 12.45 -6.27 -3.43
N ALA A 44 12.15 -5.42 -2.46
CA ALA A 44 12.54 -5.62 -1.07
C ALA A 44 11.99 -6.93 -0.49
N LEU A 45 10.69 -7.24 -0.75
CA LEU A 45 10.07 -8.49 -0.31
C LEU A 45 10.71 -9.73 -0.96
N ARG A 46 11.08 -9.65 -2.24
CA ARG A 46 11.77 -10.73 -2.95
C ARG A 46 13.21 -10.94 -2.51
N ALA A 47 13.88 -9.85 -2.13
CA ALA A 47 15.28 -9.87 -1.69
C ALA A 47 15.42 -10.29 -0.22
N ASP A 48 14.35 -10.34 0.55
CA ASP A 48 14.37 -10.73 1.97
C ASP A 48 14.83 -12.17 2.14
N ARG A 49 16.02 -12.34 2.70
CA ARG A 49 16.60 -13.64 3.05
C ARG A 49 16.77 -13.80 4.56
N GLU A 50 16.27 -12.84 5.33
CA GLU A 50 16.34 -12.89 6.78
C GLU A 50 15.05 -13.43 7.41
N LYS A 51 13.88 -13.03 6.89
CA LYS A 51 12.59 -13.39 7.48
C LYS A 51 11.66 -14.15 6.55
N SER A 52 11.97 -14.24 5.24
CA SER A 52 11.10 -14.90 4.27
C SER A 52 11.18 -16.42 4.29
N TRP A 53 10.09 -17.04 3.86
CA TRP A 53 9.96 -18.48 3.64
C TRP A 53 9.47 -18.72 2.23
N THR A 54 10.01 -19.73 1.58
CA THR A 54 9.58 -20.11 0.23
C THR A 54 8.66 -21.32 0.31
N MET A 55 7.44 -21.18 -0.23
CA MET A 55 6.53 -22.30 -0.38
C MET A 55 6.99 -23.20 -1.53
N GLN A 56 7.05 -24.50 -1.26
CA GLN A 56 7.40 -25.52 -2.22
C GLN A 56 6.17 -26.03 -2.96
N PRO A 57 6.31 -26.72 -4.11
CA PRO A 57 5.16 -27.26 -4.87
C PRO A 57 4.33 -28.27 -4.09
N ASP A 58 4.88 -28.93 -3.09
CA ASP A 58 4.19 -29.88 -2.20
C ASP A 58 3.45 -29.21 -1.02
N GLY A 59 3.50 -27.85 -0.94
CA GLY A 59 2.90 -27.07 0.13
C GLY A 59 3.76 -26.94 1.40
N SER A 60 4.94 -27.58 1.44
CA SER A 60 5.89 -27.36 2.52
C SER A 60 6.57 -25.99 2.41
N TYR A 61 7.21 -25.54 3.49
CA TYR A 61 7.94 -24.27 3.49
C TYR A 61 9.41 -24.54 3.82
N SER A 62 10.29 -23.95 3.03
CA SER A 62 11.73 -23.93 3.29
C SER A 62 12.21 -22.49 3.51
N ARG A 63 13.26 -22.37 4.32
CA ARG A 63 13.95 -21.10 4.53
C ARG A 63 15.32 -21.18 3.85
N ALA A 64 15.63 -20.16 3.07
CA ALA A 64 16.98 -19.99 2.55
C ALA A 64 17.96 -19.71 3.69
N GLU A 65 19.25 -19.83 3.43
CA GLU A 65 20.28 -19.38 4.36
C GLU A 65 20.03 -17.93 4.75
N THR A 66 19.98 -17.69 6.06
CA THR A 66 19.70 -16.36 6.60
C THR A 66 20.87 -15.42 6.33
N VAL A 67 20.58 -14.29 5.68
CA VAL A 67 21.53 -13.20 5.45
C VAL A 67 21.09 -12.01 6.30
N PRO A 68 21.80 -11.69 7.41
CA PRO A 68 21.46 -10.55 8.25
C PRO A 68 21.49 -9.22 7.48
N GLY A 69 20.58 -8.31 7.83
CA GLY A 69 20.45 -6.99 7.20
C GLY A 69 19.70 -7.00 5.87
N THR A 70 19.04 -8.13 5.51
CA THR A 70 18.19 -8.21 4.30
C THR A 70 16.70 -8.24 4.62
N ALA A 71 16.30 -7.96 5.86
CA ALA A 71 14.90 -7.91 6.24
C ALA A 71 14.15 -6.82 5.46
N SER A 72 13.09 -7.21 4.75
CA SER A 72 12.33 -6.31 3.90
C SER A 72 11.76 -5.11 4.64
N HIS A 73 11.31 -5.29 5.88
CA HIS A 73 10.78 -4.19 6.69
C HIS A 73 11.83 -3.11 6.98
N ASP A 74 13.04 -3.51 7.32
CA ASP A 74 14.12 -2.58 7.64
C ASP A 74 14.54 -1.82 6.38
N THR A 75 14.70 -2.55 5.26
CA THR A 75 14.99 -1.96 3.95
C THR A 75 13.91 -0.94 3.51
N LEU A 76 12.64 -1.28 3.69
CA LEU A 76 11.53 -0.39 3.32
C LEU A 76 11.41 0.80 4.28
N TYR A 77 11.71 0.61 5.55
CA TYR A 77 11.74 1.70 6.51
C TYR A 77 12.81 2.74 6.14
N GLU A 78 14.00 2.30 5.77
CA GLU A 78 15.06 3.18 5.28
C GLU A 78 14.64 3.89 3.98
N TYR A 79 14.15 3.12 3.00
CA TYR A 79 13.76 3.65 1.69
C TYR A 79 12.67 4.72 1.77
N PHE A 80 11.63 4.50 2.58
CA PHE A 80 10.51 5.44 2.71
C PHE A 80 10.69 6.44 3.85
N GLY A 81 11.48 6.12 4.89
CA GLY A 81 11.75 6.99 6.03
C GLY A 81 12.51 8.25 5.66
N GLU A 82 13.36 8.19 4.63
CA GLU A 82 14.06 9.35 4.08
C GLU A 82 13.18 10.24 3.21
N LYS A 83 12.07 9.70 2.68
CA LYS A 83 11.10 10.47 1.91
C LYS A 83 10.21 11.23 2.89
N THR A 84 10.56 12.48 3.16
CA THR A 84 9.70 13.40 3.91
C THR A 84 8.33 13.43 3.25
N VAL A 85 7.32 12.93 3.95
CA VAL A 85 5.93 13.04 3.47
C VAL A 85 5.59 14.52 3.52
N GLU A 86 5.51 15.17 2.36
CA GLU A 86 4.99 16.53 2.31
C GLU A 86 3.61 16.52 2.98
N PRO A 87 3.35 17.42 3.93
CA PRO A 87 2.04 17.50 4.55
C PRO A 87 1.00 17.70 3.44
N LEU A 88 -0.06 16.90 3.47
CA LEU A 88 -1.16 17.05 2.53
C LEU A 88 -1.57 18.52 2.48
N PRO A 89 -1.77 19.09 1.29
CA PRO A 89 -2.24 20.47 1.17
C PRO A 89 -3.51 20.61 2.01
N PRO A 90 -3.67 21.74 2.73
CA PRO A 90 -4.82 21.94 3.61
C PRO A 90 -6.10 21.66 2.83
N GLU A 91 -6.97 20.83 3.40
CA GLU A 91 -8.28 20.49 2.80
C GLU A 91 -8.91 21.77 2.26
N LYS A 92 -9.15 21.83 0.95
CA LYS A 92 -9.88 22.96 0.34
C LYS A 92 -11.20 23.03 1.08
N LYS A 93 -11.47 24.16 1.74
CA LYS A 93 -12.73 24.39 2.42
C LYS A 93 -13.84 24.07 1.43
N HIS A 94 -14.54 23.00 1.69
CA HIS A 94 -15.64 22.55 0.82
C HIS A 94 -16.62 23.69 0.62
N GLY A 95 -16.98 23.96 -0.64
CA GLY A 95 -17.93 25.02 -0.99
C GLY A 95 -19.30 24.81 -0.35
N TRP A 96 -20.15 25.80 -0.42
CA TRP A 96 -21.51 25.80 0.15
C TRP A 96 -22.36 24.58 -0.26
N LEU A 97 -22.16 24.03 -1.46
CA LEU A 97 -22.80 22.80 -1.95
C LEU A 97 -22.48 21.58 -1.08
N TRP A 98 -21.25 21.42 -0.64
CA TRP A 98 -20.86 20.29 0.24
C TRP A 98 -21.59 20.36 1.59
N ARG A 99 -21.81 21.58 2.12
CA ARG A 99 -22.54 21.80 3.38
C ARG A 99 -24.00 21.38 3.31
N LEU A 100 -24.63 21.48 2.14
CA LEU A 100 -26.01 21.02 1.92
C LEU A 100 -26.15 19.50 2.07
N PHE A 101 -25.16 18.74 1.61
CA PHE A 101 -25.20 17.28 1.66
C PHE A 101 -24.58 16.67 2.94
N HIS A 102 -23.91 17.50 3.79
CA HIS A 102 -23.24 17.04 5.01
C HIS A 102 -23.54 17.96 6.22
N PRO A 103 -24.79 18.11 6.63
CA PRO A 103 -25.20 19.10 7.65
C PRO A 103 -24.62 18.81 9.06
N ASN A 104 -24.20 17.59 9.37
CA ASN A 104 -23.88 17.16 10.73
C ASN A 104 -22.37 17.08 11.10
N LYS A 105 -21.44 17.50 10.23
CA LYS A 105 -20.00 17.45 10.57
C LYS A 105 -19.47 18.57 11.47
N LYS A 106 -20.33 19.48 11.95
CA LYS A 106 -19.93 20.62 12.81
C LYS A 106 -19.65 20.25 14.29
N LYS A 107 -19.82 18.99 14.73
CA LYS A 107 -19.76 18.65 16.17
C LYS A 107 -18.50 17.87 16.59
N LEU A 108 -17.52 17.61 15.71
CA LEU A 108 -16.38 16.77 16.04
C LEU A 108 -15.06 17.51 16.37
N HIS A 109 -15.07 18.86 16.31
CA HIS A 109 -13.86 19.64 16.66
C HIS A 109 -14.23 20.79 17.62
N GLY A 110 -14.67 20.45 18.81
CA GLY A 110 -14.93 21.42 19.87
C GLY A 110 -14.98 20.73 21.21
N ASN A 111 -13.80 20.44 21.79
CA ASN A 111 -13.50 20.51 23.20
C ASN A 111 -12.08 19.94 23.42
N GLU A 112 -11.11 20.80 23.36
CA GLU A 112 -9.92 20.72 24.21
C GLU A 112 -9.58 22.17 24.57
N ALA A 113 -10.03 22.54 25.77
CA ALA A 113 -9.50 23.65 26.53
C ALA A 113 -8.58 23.06 27.59
#